data_e65b1c61b3b866aeb06d01983338c5c6
#
_entry.id   e65b1c61b3b866aeb06d01983338c5c6
#
_cell.length_a   1.000
_cell.length_b   1.000
_cell.length_c   1.000
_cell.angle_alpha   90.00
_cell.angle_beta   90.00
_cell.angle_gamma   90.00
#
_symmetry.space_group_name_H-M   'P 1'
#
loop_
_entity.id
_entity.type
_entity.pdbx_description
1 polymer ?
#
loop_
_entity_poly.entity_id
_entity_poly.type
_entity_poly.pdbx_seq_one_letter_code
_entity_poly.pdbx_strand_id
1 'polypeptide(L)'
;MPACLPVLLEEWYEEHKRSLPWRQDRQPYHIWVSEIMLQQTRVEAVKGYYTRFLRQLPDVQALANCDDFQLHKLWEGLGYYSRVRNLKKAARVILEDYGGHFPMSFEEVLALPGIGPYTAGAICSIAYDLPTPAVDGNVLRLISRLWDDETPIDTPVMKNRVTEALAAIYPKNAGTFTQALMELGATVCGPDRAPECGLCPCQSICRGYAQGHPERLPKKSPKREKRLEEKTVFILECQGRYALGRRGDKGLL
;
A
#
# COMPACT_ATOMS: atom_id res chain seq x y z
N MET A 1 -21.77 1.51 -8.08
CA MET A 1 -21.40 1.80 -6.65
C MET A 1 -22.52 2.62 -6.04
N PRO A 2 -22.97 2.37 -4.79
CA PRO A 2 -23.97 3.23 -4.13
C PRO A 2 -23.44 4.66 -3.93
N ALA A 3 -24.23 5.67 -4.30
CA ALA A 3 -23.83 7.08 -4.16
C ALA A 3 -23.69 7.55 -2.70
N CYS A 4 -24.32 6.84 -1.76
CA CYS A 4 -24.20 7.14 -0.32
C CYS A 4 -22.91 6.59 0.32
N LEU A 5 -22.13 5.77 -0.38
CA LEU A 5 -20.93 5.15 0.16
C LEU A 5 -19.90 6.16 0.71
N PRO A 6 -19.58 7.28 0.02
CA PRO A 6 -18.64 8.26 0.57
C PRO A 6 -19.10 8.84 1.92
N VAL A 7 -20.35 9.27 2.02
CA VAL A 7 -20.91 9.87 3.24
C VAL A 7 -20.82 8.90 4.42
N LEU A 8 -21.28 7.65 4.24
CA LEU A 8 -21.24 6.63 5.28
C LEU A 8 -19.81 6.35 5.78
N LEU A 9 -18.85 6.34 4.86
CA LEU A 9 -17.46 6.05 5.19
C LEU A 9 -16.75 7.24 5.84
N GLU A 10 -16.99 8.46 5.38
CA GLU A 10 -16.36 9.66 5.94
C GLU A 10 -16.83 9.90 7.38
N GLU A 11 -18.14 9.83 7.66
CA GLU A 11 -18.70 9.95 9.01
C GLU A 11 -18.10 8.91 9.95
N TRP A 12 -18.12 7.65 9.56
CA TRP A 12 -17.54 6.56 10.35
C TRP A 12 -16.04 6.76 10.60
N TYR A 13 -15.30 7.17 9.58
CA TYR A 13 -13.84 7.32 9.65
C TYR A 13 -13.42 8.39 10.66
N GLU A 14 -14.11 9.51 10.73
CA GLU A 14 -13.79 10.57 11.68
C GLU A 14 -13.85 10.09 13.13
N GLU A 15 -14.76 9.18 13.44
CA GLU A 15 -14.96 8.64 14.80
C GLU A 15 -14.05 7.44 15.12
N HIS A 16 -13.68 6.65 14.10
CA HIS A 16 -13.07 5.33 14.31
C HIS A 16 -11.63 5.19 13.77
N LYS A 17 -11.10 6.22 13.14
CA LYS A 17 -9.74 6.18 12.56
C LYS A 17 -8.68 5.93 13.62
N ARG A 18 -7.79 4.98 13.37
CA ARG A 18 -6.61 4.76 14.22
C ARG A 18 -5.67 5.96 14.16
N SER A 19 -5.10 6.34 15.30
CA SER A 19 -4.00 7.31 15.33
C SER A 19 -2.73 6.63 14.82
N LEU A 20 -2.28 7.06 13.63
CA LEU A 20 -1.10 6.54 12.97
C LEU A 20 -0.12 7.68 12.67
N PRO A 21 1.22 7.48 12.80
CA PRO A 21 2.20 8.54 12.60
C PRO A 21 2.10 9.23 11.24
N TRP A 22 1.77 8.50 10.19
CA TRP A 22 1.64 9.01 8.82
C TRP A 22 0.27 9.64 8.49
N ARG A 23 -0.58 9.83 9.49
CA ARG A 23 -1.87 10.51 9.38
C ARG A 23 -1.90 11.87 10.10
N GLN A 24 -0.74 12.30 10.63
CA GLN A 24 -0.64 13.56 11.37
C GLN A 24 -0.65 14.79 10.47
N ASP A 25 -0.23 14.61 9.23
CA ASP A 25 -0.24 15.66 8.21
C ASP A 25 -0.60 15.06 6.82
N ARG A 26 -0.63 15.92 5.80
CA ARG A 26 -0.89 15.54 4.41
C ARG A 26 0.32 15.78 3.51
N GLN A 27 1.52 15.77 4.06
CA GLN A 27 2.74 15.96 3.29
C GLN A 27 2.94 14.79 2.30
N PRO A 28 3.05 15.03 0.98
CA PRO A 28 3.14 13.95 0.00
C PRO A 28 4.35 13.05 0.20
N TYR A 29 5.47 13.60 0.67
CA TYR A 29 6.65 12.83 1.04
C TYR A 29 6.37 11.85 2.18
N HIS A 30 5.69 12.29 3.23
CA HIS A 30 5.34 11.48 4.39
C HIS A 30 4.37 10.34 4.02
N ILE A 31 3.37 10.65 3.22
CA ILE A 31 2.42 9.67 2.69
C ILE A 31 3.15 8.66 1.82
N TRP A 32 3.97 9.11 0.87
CA TRP A 32 4.73 8.24 0.01
C TRP A 32 5.62 7.25 0.77
N VAL A 33 6.42 7.75 1.74
CA VAL A 33 7.29 6.90 2.57
C VAL A 33 6.46 5.84 3.31
N SER A 34 5.34 6.23 3.92
CA SER A 34 4.47 5.28 4.64
C SER A 34 3.87 4.23 3.71
N GLU A 35 3.36 4.64 2.53
CA GLU A 35 2.78 3.72 1.54
C GLU A 35 3.78 2.67 1.05
N ILE A 36 5.03 3.08 0.81
CA ILE A 36 6.09 2.14 0.42
C ILE A 36 6.49 1.22 1.59
N MET A 37 6.55 1.72 2.82
CA MET A 37 6.86 0.89 3.99
C MET A 37 5.76 -0.14 4.28
N LEU A 38 4.50 0.23 4.10
CA LEU A 38 3.34 -0.62 4.35
C LEU A 38 3.15 -1.74 3.31
N GLN A 39 3.82 -1.67 2.15
CA GLN A 39 3.78 -2.76 1.19
C GLN A 39 4.29 -4.06 1.82
N GLN A 40 3.38 -5.04 1.99
CA GLN A 40 3.68 -6.37 2.57
C GLN A 40 4.29 -6.33 3.99
N THR A 41 4.10 -5.22 4.72
CA THR A 41 4.59 -5.08 6.10
C THR A 41 3.42 -4.65 7.00
N ARG A 42 3.32 -5.25 8.18
CA ARG A 42 2.26 -4.96 9.14
C ARG A 42 2.40 -3.55 9.72
N VAL A 43 1.27 -2.88 9.95
CA VAL A 43 1.18 -1.51 10.49
C VAL A 43 2.04 -1.32 11.75
N GLU A 44 1.92 -2.23 12.71
CA GLU A 44 2.65 -2.13 13.98
C GLU A 44 4.18 -2.16 13.79
N ALA A 45 4.67 -2.96 12.86
CA ALA A 45 6.10 -2.98 12.55
C ALA A 45 6.54 -1.66 11.90
N VAL A 46 5.73 -1.08 11.02
CA VAL A 46 6.08 0.14 10.28
C VAL A 46 6.19 1.36 11.17
N LYS A 47 5.39 1.49 12.25
CA LYS A 47 5.37 2.68 13.12
C LYS A 47 6.78 3.13 13.56
N GLY A 48 7.57 2.23 14.11
CA GLY A 48 8.92 2.53 14.58
C GLY A 48 9.91 2.85 13.46
N TYR A 49 9.80 2.15 12.33
CA TYR A 49 10.64 2.40 11.16
C TYR A 49 10.35 3.76 10.53
N TYR A 50 9.09 4.09 10.34
CA TYR A 50 8.65 5.36 9.78
C TYR A 50 9.16 6.56 10.60
N THR A 51 8.93 6.55 11.92
CA THR A 51 9.39 7.64 12.80
C THR A 51 10.90 7.80 12.77
N ARG A 52 11.64 6.69 12.81
CA ARG A 52 13.12 6.73 12.74
C ARG A 52 13.61 7.22 11.37
N PHE A 53 12.98 6.77 10.29
CA PHE A 53 13.34 7.14 8.93
C PHE A 53 13.14 8.64 8.69
N LEU A 54 11.99 9.19 9.02
CA LEU A 54 11.70 10.62 8.84
C LEU A 54 12.55 11.53 9.72
N ARG A 55 12.96 11.07 10.90
CA ARG A 55 13.89 11.81 11.74
C ARG A 55 15.27 11.99 11.08
N GLN A 56 15.72 11.00 10.32
CA GLN A 56 17.03 11.03 9.64
C GLN A 56 16.95 11.60 8.22
N LEU A 57 15.85 11.37 7.55
CA LEU A 57 15.57 11.75 6.18
C LEU A 57 14.21 12.46 6.12
N PRO A 58 14.16 13.74 6.57
CA PRO A 58 12.89 14.43 6.76
C PRO A 58 12.19 14.86 5.46
N ASP A 59 12.92 14.89 4.36
CA ASP A 59 12.42 15.37 3.07
C ASP A 59 13.05 14.65 1.88
N VAL A 60 12.58 14.99 0.70
CA VAL A 60 13.05 14.43 -0.59
C VAL A 60 14.54 14.68 -0.79
N GLN A 61 15.04 15.87 -0.43
CA GLN A 61 16.45 16.25 -0.62
C GLN A 61 17.37 15.39 0.26
N ALA A 62 17.02 15.21 1.54
CA ALA A 62 17.76 14.36 2.46
C ALA A 62 17.79 12.91 1.94
N LEU A 63 16.67 12.38 1.45
CA LEU A 63 16.59 11.03 0.90
C LEU A 63 17.40 10.87 -0.39
N ALA A 64 17.34 11.84 -1.32
CA ALA A 64 18.08 11.80 -2.58
C ALA A 64 19.60 11.77 -2.35
N ASN A 65 20.08 12.53 -1.36
CA ASN A 65 21.51 12.70 -1.04
C ASN A 65 22.04 11.71 0.00
N CYS A 66 21.16 10.90 0.62
CA CYS A 66 21.57 9.93 1.64
C CYS A 66 22.57 8.93 1.07
N ASP A 67 23.58 8.58 1.84
CA ASP A 67 24.47 7.47 1.53
C ASP A 67 23.73 6.13 1.47
N ASP A 68 24.15 5.24 0.56
CA ASP A 68 23.48 3.95 0.36
C ASP A 68 23.60 3.02 1.57
N PHE A 69 24.75 3.05 2.28
CA PHE A 69 24.93 2.25 3.49
C PHE A 69 23.99 2.72 4.60
N GLN A 70 23.92 4.03 4.86
CA GLN A 70 22.99 4.61 5.83
C GLN A 70 21.53 4.31 5.48
N LEU A 71 21.17 4.46 4.20
CA LEU A 71 19.82 4.18 3.73
C LEU A 71 19.42 2.71 3.95
N HIS A 72 20.30 1.76 3.60
CA HIS A 72 20.06 0.35 3.85
C HIS A 72 19.96 0.02 5.34
N LYS A 73 20.76 0.70 6.18
CA LYS A 73 20.72 0.52 7.63
C LYS A 73 19.40 0.99 8.24
N LEU A 74 18.83 2.10 7.73
CA LEU A 74 17.50 2.59 8.14
C LEU A 74 16.37 1.65 7.74
N TRP A 75 16.58 0.84 6.68
CA TRP A 75 15.60 -0.10 6.15
C TRP A 75 15.78 -1.54 6.65
N GLU A 76 16.87 -1.82 7.37
CA GLU A 76 17.22 -3.16 7.84
C GLU A 76 16.10 -3.78 8.69
N GLY A 77 15.64 -4.98 8.29
CA GLY A 77 14.52 -5.69 8.93
C GLY A 77 13.15 -5.52 8.24
N LEU A 78 12.94 -4.50 7.40
CA LEU A 78 11.71 -4.37 6.61
C LEU A 78 11.64 -5.32 5.41
N GLY A 79 12.77 -5.82 4.94
CA GLY A 79 12.84 -6.67 3.75
C GLY A 79 12.54 -5.94 2.43
N TYR A 80 12.50 -6.71 1.34
CA TYR A 80 12.20 -6.19 0.00
C TYR A 80 12.97 -4.90 -0.34
N TYR A 81 14.29 -4.97 -0.30
CA TYR A 81 15.20 -3.82 -0.44
C TYR A 81 15.09 -3.06 -1.78
N SER A 82 14.46 -3.66 -2.79
CA SER A 82 14.09 -2.96 -4.02
C SER A 82 13.21 -1.74 -3.75
N ARG A 83 12.37 -1.77 -2.70
CA ARG A 83 11.51 -0.64 -2.33
C ARG A 83 12.34 0.59 -1.95
N VAL A 84 13.29 0.45 -1.05
CA VAL A 84 14.12 1.57 -0.60
C VAL A 84 15.06 2.07 -1.69
N ARG A 85 15.57 1.18 -2.57
CA ARG A 85 16.34 1.61 -3.74
C ARG A 85 15.50 2.44 -4.71
N ASN A 86 14.24 2.04 -4.94
CA ASN A 86 13.33 2.81 -5.78
C ASN A 86 12.91 4.13 -5.13
N LEU A 87 12.70 4.16 -3.80
CA LEU A 87 12.49 5.39 -3.05
C LEU A 87 13.61 6.41 -3.32
N LYS A 88 14.87 6.02 -3.20
CA LYS A 88 16.00 6.91 -3.45
C LYS A 88 16.09 7.34 -4.93
N LYS A 89 15.84 6.42 -5.86
CA LYS A 89 15.80 6.78 -7.29
C LYS A 89 14.73 7.80 -7.60
N ALA A 90 13.52 7.60 -7.08
CA ALA A 90 12.43 8.54 -7.26
C ALA A 90 12.70 9.89 -6.57
N ALA A 91 13.31 9.89 -5.38
CA ALA A 91 13.72 11.12 -4.72
C ALA A 91 14.71 11.95 -5.55
N ARG A 92 15.65 11.28 -6.26
CA ARG A 92 16.57 11.96 -7.20
C ARG A 92 15.82 12.58 -8.38
N VAL A 93 14.89 11.84 -8.98
CA VAL A 93 14.04 12.36 -10.06
C VAL A 93 13.24 13.58 -9.57
N ILE A 94 12.65 13.52 -8.36
CA ILE A 94 11.91 14.66 -7.81
C ILE A 94 12.85 15.86 -7.59
N LEU A 95 14.08 15.62 -7.13
CA LEU A 95 15.04 16.69 -6.92
C LEU A 95 15.51 17.33 -8.23
N GLU A 96 15.82 16.51 -9.24
CA GLU A 96 16.41 16.93 -10.51
C GLU A 96 15.37 17.52 -11.47
N ASP A 97 14.21 16.87 -11.62
CA ASP A 97 13.19 17.23 -12.63
C ASP A 97 12.10 18.16 -12.09
N TYR A 98 11.86 18.15 -10.77
CA TYR A 98 10.81 18.92 -10.11
C TYR A 98 11.34 19.90 -9.06
N GLY A 99 12.65 20.13 -9.00
CA GLY A 99 13.28 21.08 -8.07
C GLY A 99 13.06 20.73 -6.59
N GLY A 100 12.88 19.45 -6.26
CA GLY A 100 12.62 18.97 -4.90
C GLY A 100 11.14 19.07 -4.47
N HIS A 101 10.27 19.58 -5.30
CA HIS A 101 8.82 19.64 -5.06
C HIS A 101 8.15 18.36 -5.55
N PHE A 102 7.36 17.74 -4.70
CA PHE A 102 6.65 16.52 -5.08
C PHE A 102 5.63 16.83 -6.18
N PRO A 103 5.59 16.07 -7.29
CA PRO A 103 4.65 16.35 -8.39
C PRO A 103 3.19 16.21 -7.94
N MET A 104 2.30 17.00 -8.55
CA MET A 104 0.91 17.13 -8.10
C MET A 104 -0.10 16.42 -9.00
N SER A 105 0.29 15.98 -10.20
CA SER A 105 -0.61 15.21 -11.08
C SER A 105 -0.43 13.70 -10.89
N PHE A 106 -1.49 12.95 -11.16
CA PHE A 106 -1.45 11.48 -11.07
C PHE A 106 -0.44 10.88 -12.04
N GLU A 107 -0.37 11.42 -13.25
CA GLU A 107 0.51 10.96 -14.32
C GLU A 107 1.99 11.14 -13.95
N GLU A 108 2.35 12.29 -13.42
CA GLU A 108 3.72 12.59 -12.98
C GLU A 108 4.12 11.73 -11.79
N VAL A 109 3.22 11.57 -10.80
CA VAL A 109 3.47 10.71 -9.64
C VAL A 109 3.62 9.26 -10.08
N LEU A 110 2.79 8.78 -11.01
CA LEU A 110 2.85 7.42 -11.55
C LEU A 110 4.15 7.15 -12.32
N ALA A 111 4.73 8.16 -12.95
CA ALA A 111 5.99 8.04 -13.71
C ALA A 111 7.22 7.87 -12.81
N LEU A 112 7.13 8.15 -11.51
CA LEU A 112 8.23 8.03 -10.58
C LEU A 112 8.66 6.56 -10.37
N PRO A 113 9.98 6.27 -10.27
CA PRO A 113 10.50 4.93 -10.07
C PRO A 113 9.88 4.19 -8.88
N GLY A 114 9.30 3.02 -9.11
CA GLY A 114 8.72 2.16 -8.08
C GLY A 114 7.34 2.58 -7.56
N ILE A 115 6.72 3.58 -8.16
CA ILE A 115 5.34 3.96 -7.90
C ILE A 115 4.42 3.30 -8.91
N GLY A 116 3.45 2.54 -8.41
CA GLY A 116 2.38 1.95 -9.21
C GLY A 116 1.06 2.71 -9.05
N PRO A 117 0.01 2.33 -9.82
CA PRO A 117 -1.28 3.03 -9.80
C PRO A 117 -1.91 3.17 -8.41
N TYR A 118 -1.77 2.14 -7.56
CA TYR A 118 -2.23 2.20 -6.17
C TYR A 118 -1.52 3.31 -5.38
N THR A 119 -0.17 3.30 -5.39
CA THR A 119 0.62 4.28 -4.61
C THR A 119 0.42 5.69 -5.15
N ALA A 120 0.34 5.86 -6.48
CA ALA A 120 0.02 7.16 -7.09
C ALA A 120 -1.37 7.64 -6.66
N GLY A 121 -2.38 6.77 -6.71
CA GLY A 121 -3.74 7.08 -6.25
C GLY A 121 -3.78 7.48 -4.78
N ALA A 122 -3.07 6.76 -3.91
CA ALA A 122 -3.00 7.08 -2.49
C ALA A 122 -2.34 8.45 -2.23
N ILE A 123 -1.19 8.70 -2.85
CA ILE A 123 -0.50 10.00 -2.69
C ILE A 123 -1.39 11.13 -3.19
N CYS A 124 -1.89 11.03 -4.42
CA CYS A 124 -2.68 12.11 -5.03
C CYS A 124 -3.99 12.38 -4.30
N SER A 125 -4.69 11.34 -3.85
CA SER A 125 -5.93 11.52 -3.10
C SER A 125 -5.68 12.05 -1.70
N ILE A 126 -4.72 11.51 -0.94
CA ILE A 126 -4.50 11.89 0.46
C ILE A 126 -3.81 13.24 0.59
N ALA A 127 -2.80 13.52 -0.25
CA ALA A 127 -2.06 14.78 -0.17
C ALA A 127 -2.79 15.95 -0.80
N TYR A 128 -3.45 15.72 -1.94
CA TYR A 128 -3.96 16.78 -2.80
C TYR A 128 -5.49 16.77 -2.98
N ASP A 129 -6.18 15.85 -2.32
CA ASP A 129 -7.63 15.63 -2.50
C ASP A 129 -8.05 15.42 -3.98
N LEU A 130 -7.15 14.88 -4.81
CA LEU A 130 -7.51 14.52 -6.18
C LEU A 130 -8.39 13.26 -6.18
N PRO A 131 -9.43 13.18 -7.02
CA PRO A 131 -10.35 12.05 -7.06
C PRO A 131 -9.73 10.82 -7.75
N THR A 132 -8.59 10.37 -7.24
CA THR A 132 -7.79 9.28 -7.77
C THR A 132 -7.92 8.04 -6.89
N PRO A 133 -8.56 6.95 -7.36
CA PRO A 133 -8.76 5.74 -6.57
C PRO A 133 -7.45 5.06 -6.18
N ALA A 134 -7.34 4.69 -4.90
CA ALA A 134 -6.28 3.85 -4.38
C ALA A 134 -6.84 2.47 -4.01
N VAL A 135 -6.70 1.49 -4.92
CA VAL A 135 -7.31 0.18 -4.78
C VAL A 135 -6.28 -0.86 -4.35
N ASP A 136 -6.26 -1.14 -3.04
CA ASP A 136 -5.44 -2.20 -2.43
C ASP A 136 -6.24 -3.47 -2.14
N GLY A 137 -5.62 -4.45 -1.50
CA GLY A 137 -6.29 -5.70 -1.10
C GLY A 137 -7.42 -5.50 -0.09
N ASN A 138 -7.37 -4.46 0.75
CA ASN A 138 -8.42 -4.15 1.71
C ASN A 138 -9.65 -3.60 1.00
N VAL A 139 -9.43 -2.66 0.08
CA VAL A 139 -10.48 -2.07 -0.75
C VAL A 139 -11.12 -3.14 -1.65
N LEU A 140 -10.32 -3.98 -2.32
CA LEU A 140 -10.85 -5.07 -3.14
C LEU A 140 -11.72 -6.05 -2.34
N ARG A 141 -11.30 -6.42 -1.14
CA ARG A 141 -12.08 -7.29 -0.24
C ARG A 141 -13.38 -6.63 0.19
N LEU A 142 -13.32 -5.37 0.62
CA LEU A 142 -14.51 -4.61 1.01
C LEU A 142 -15.52 -4.56 -0.13
N ILE A 143 -15.09 -4.18 -1.33
CA ILE A 143 -15.97 -4.02 -2.48
C ILE A 143 -16.50 -5.36 -2.99
N SER A 144 -15.69 -6.44 -2.97
CA SER A 144 -16.20 -7.77 -3.34
C SER A 144 -17.36 -8.21 -2.43
N ARG A 145 -17.25 -7.94 -1.13
CA ARG A 145 -18.34 -8.23 -0.17
C ARG A 145 -19.53 -7.29 -0.34
N LEU A 146 -19.27 -6.00 -0.59
CA LEU A 146 -20.32 -5.01 -0.80
C LEU A 146 -21.19 -5.34 -2.02
N TRP A 147 -20.57 -5.85 -3.09
CA TRP A 147 -21.23 -6.25 -4.33
C TRP A 147 -21.76 -7.69 -4.32
N ASP A 148 -21.31 -8.52 -3.40
CA ASP A 148 -21.46 -9.97 -3.41
C ASP A 148 -20.86 -10.60 -4.68
N ASP A 149 -19.65 -10.15 -5.04
CA ASP A 149 -18.98 -10.50 -6.29
C ASP A 149 -17.92 -11.59 -6.05
N GLU A 150 -18.08 -12.72 -6.73
CA GLU A 150 -17.16 -13.87 -6.65
C GLU A 150 -15.98 -13.81 -7.62
N THR A 151 -15.87 -12.75 -8.42
CA THR A 151 -14.70 -12.55 -9.29
C THR A 151 -13.44 -12.50 -8.43
N PRO A 152 -12.40 -13.30 -8.75
CA PRO A 152 -11.17 -13.30 -7.96
C PRO A 152 -10.54 -11.90 -7.88
N ILE A 153 -10.26 -11.44 -6.66
CA ILE A 153 -9.79 -10.06 -6.42
C ILE A 153 -8.37 -9.78 -6.91
N ASP A 154 -7.59 -10.82 -7.16
CA ASP A 154 -6.23 -10.75 -7.68
C ASP A 154 -6.15 -10.65 -9.21
N THR A 155 -7.31 -10.54 -9.89
CA THR A 155 -7.40 -10.38 -11.34
C THR A 155 -7.40 -8.90 -11.76
N PRO A 156 -6.80 -8.56 -12.92
CA PRO A 156 -6.91 -7.21 -13.50
C PRO A 156 -8.36 -6.77 -13.73
N VAL A 157 -9.23 -7.70 -14.12
CA VAL A 157 -10.66 -7.43 -14.38
C VAL A 157 -11.32 -6.84 -13.14
N MET A 158 -11.21 -7.51 -11.99
CA MET A 158 -11.80 -7.03 -10.75
C MET A 158 -11.21 -5.70 -10.33
N LYS A 159 -9.87 -5.56 -10.41
CA LYS A 159 -9.19 -4.33 -10.05
C LYS A 159 -9.65 -3.13 -10.89
N ASN A 160 -9.74 -3.29 -12.22
CA ASN A 160 -10.20 -2.23 -13.12
C ASN A 160 -11.66 -1.84 -12.83
N ARG A 161 -12.55 -2.82 -12.70
CA ARG A 161 -13.97 -2.57 -12.36
C ARG A 161 -14.13 -1.80 -11.05
N VAL A 162 -13.38 -2.16 -10.02
CA VAL A 162 -13.41 -1.45 -8.72
C VAL A 162 -12.88 -0.04 -8.88
N THR A 163 -11.77 0.13 -9.59
CA THR A 163 -11.15 1.45 -9.83
C THR A 163 -12.13 2.39 -10.56
N GLU A 164 -12.73 1.94 -11.67
CA GLU A 164 -13.70 2.70 -12.44
C GLU A 164 -14.95 3.05 -11.62
N ALA A 165 -15.48 2.08 -10.88
CA ALA A 165 -16.67 2.28 -10.08
C ALA A 165 -16.43 3.23 -8.89
N LEU A 166 -15.25 3.25 -8.30
CA LEU A 166 -14.86 4.21 -7.27
C LEU A 166 -14.65 5.58 -7.88
N ALA A 167 -13.94 5.71 -9.01
CA ALA A 167 -13.71 6.99 -9.68
C ALA A 167 -15.02 7.75 -9.96
N ALA A 168 -16.09 7.03 -10.30
CA ALA A 168 -17.41 7.62 -10.59
C ALA A 168 -18.10 8.24 -9.37
N ILE A 169 -17.66 7.94 -8.15
CA ILE A 169 -18.29 8.42 -6.90
C ILE A 169 -17.32 9.12 -5.95
N TYR A 170 -16.08 9.36 -6.39
CA TYR A 170 -15.06 9.93 -5.52
C TYR A 170 -15.47 11.35 -5.07
N PRO A 171 -15.51 11.63 -3.74
CA PRO A 171 -15.93 12.92 -3.21
C PRO A 171 -14.82 13.96 -3.35
N LYS A 172 -15.14 15.22 -3.07
CA LYS A 172 -14.14 16.30 -3.00
C LYS A 172 -13.12 16.09 -1.89
N ASN A 173 -13.54 15.50 -0.77
CA ASN A 173 -12.67 15.12 0.35
C ASN A 173 -12.03 13.75 0.07
N ALA A 174 -11.31 13.66 -1.05
CA ALA A 174 -10.80 12.41 -1.59
C ALA A 174 -9.85 11.69 -0.63
N GLY A 175 -9.02 12.43 0.10
CA GLY A 175 -8.06 11.86 1.04
C GLY A 175 -8.72 11.18 2.23
N THR A 176 -9.80 11.75 2.76
CA THR A 176 -10.58 11.12 3.84
C THR A 176 -11.25 9.84 3.35
N PHE A 177 -11.90 9.91 2.18
CA PHE A 177 -12.57 8.75 1.60
C PHE A 177 -11.60 7.60 1.27
N THR A 178 -10.44 7.88 0.71
CA THR A 178 -9.38 6.90 0.46
C THR A 178 -8.97 6.20 1.75
N GLN A 179 -8.67 6.97 2.79
CA GLN A 179 -8.25 6.41 4.08
C GLN A 179 -9.38 5.63 4.77
N ALA A 180 -10.62 6.09 4.64
CA ALA A 180 -11.80 5.41 5.18
C ALA A 180 -12.03 4.02 4.55
N LEU A 181 -11.90 3.91 3.22
CA LEU A 181 -11.97 2.63 2.51
C LEU A 181 -10.92 1.65 3.02
N MET A 182 -9.66 2.10 3.15
CA MET A 182 -8.55 1.28 3.64
C MET A 182 -8.76 0.88 5.10
N GLU A 183 -9.18 1.83 5.96
CA GLU A 183 -9.38 1.60 7.39
C GLU A 183 -10.49 0.60 7.65
N LEU A 184 -11.67 0.80 7.04
CA LEU A 184 -12.78 -0.13 7.17
C LEU A 184 -12.41 -1.55 6.72
N GLY A 185 -11.70 -1.64 5.58
CA GLY A 185 -11.19 -2.90 5.08
C GLY A 185 -10.18 -3.57 6.02
N ALA A 186 -9.36 -2.80 6.72
CA ALA A 186 -8.34 -3.32 7.62
C ALA A 186 -8.86 -3.69 9.02
N THR A 187 -9.86 -2.98 9.53
CA THR A 187 -10.32 -3.11 10.93
C THR A 187 -11.61 -3.87 11.09
N VAL A 188 -12.66 -3.51 10.36
CA VAL A 188 -14.00 -4.08 10.48
C VAL A 188 -14.23 -5.20 9.45
N CYS A 189 -13.95 -4.92 8.19
CA CYS A 189 -14.08 -5.88 7.10
C CYS A 189 -12.78 -6.67 6.86
N GLY A 190 -12.13 -7.11 7.95
CA GLY A 190 -10.77 -7.65 7.98
C GLY A 190 -10.56 -8.98 7.23
N PRO A 191 -9.27 -9.37 7.00
CA PRO A 191 -8.92 -10.57 6.24
C PRO A 191 -8.92 -11.86 7.07
N ASP A 192 -8.55 -11.78 8.34
CA ASP A 192 -8.12 -12.94 9.14
C ASP A 192 -9.22 -13.53 10.01
N ARG A 193 -10.40 -12.94 10.01
CA ARG A 193 -11.57 -13.35 10.80
C ARG A 193 -12.88 -13.02 10.06
N ALA A 194 -13.98 -13.54 10.57
CA ALA A 194 -15.30 -13.11 10.12
C ALA A 194 -15.42 -11.58 10.25
N PRO A 195 -15.96 -10.89 9.24
CA PRO A 195 -16.10 -9.45 9.30
C PRO A 195 -17.06 -9.03 10.42
N GLU A 196 -16.75 -7.94 11.11
CA GLU A 196 -17.58 -7.39 12.19
C GLU A 196 -18.73 -6.54 11.62
N CYS A 197 -19.64 -7.19 10.90
CA CYS A 197 -20.71 -6.52 10.17
C CYS A 197 -21.62 -5.66 11.03
N GLY A 198 -21.79 -5.99 12.32
CA GLY A 198 -22.56 -5.17 13.27
C GLY A 198 -21.96 -3.78 13.56
N LEU A 199 -20.65 -3.60 13.28
CA LEU A 199 -19.94 -2.32 13.44
C LEU A 199 -19.73 -1.61 12.10
N CYS A 200 -20.23 -2.19 10.99
CA CYS A 200 -19.93 -1.71 9.64
C CYS A 200 -20.93 -0.61 9.22
N PRO A 201 -20.48 0.59 8.86
CA PRO A 201 -21.36 1.66 8.39
C PRO A 201 -22.06 1.30 7.07
N CYS A 202 -21.49 0.35 6.33
CA CYS A 202 -22.02 -0.09 5.04
C CYS A 202 -22.94 -1.31 5.15
N GLN A 203 -23.33 -1.75 6.36
CA GLN A 203 -24.13 -2.96 6.57
C GLN A 203 -25.43 -2.95 5.74
N SER A 204 -26.17 -1.85 5.78
CA SER A 204 -27.47 -1.69 5.10
C SER A 204 -27.40 -1.75 3.56
N ILE A 205 -26.23 -1.48 2.99
CA ILE A 205 -25.99 -1.49 1.54
C ILE A 205 -25.12 -2.68 1.08
N CYS A 206 -24.75 -3.55 2.01
CA CYS A 206 -23.85 -4.66 1.73
C CYS A 206 -24.63 -5.90 1.27
N ARG A 207 -24.48 -6.27 0.00
CA ARG A 207 -25.13 -7.46 -0.57
C ARG A 207 -24.61 -8.75 0.05
N GLY A 208 -23.30 -8.88 0.28
CA GLY A 208 -22.72 -10.06 0.92
C GLY A 208 -23.24 -10.29 2.34
N TYR A 209 -23.48 -9.21 3.10
CA TYR A 209 -24.15 -9.31 4.40
C TYR A 209 -25.61 -9.74 4.26
N ALA A 210 -26.35 -9.16 3.34
CA ALA A 210 -27.74 -9.51 3.09
C ALA A 210 -27.93 -10.98 2.67
N GLN A 211 -26.92 -11.59 2.04
CA GLN A 211 -26.89 -13.02 1.70
C GLN A 211 -26.50 -13.92 2.89
N GLY A 212 -26.11 -13.35 4.03
CA GLY A 212 -25.81 -14.08 5.27
C GLY A 212 -24.40 -14.70 5.34
N HIS A 213 -23.57 -14.63 4.32
CA HIS A 213 -22.25 -15.29 4.24
C HIS A 213 -21.15 -14.40 3.68
N PRO A 214 -20.90 -13.19 4.26
CA PRO A 214 -19.88 -12.27 3.75
C PRO A 214 -18.45 -12.82 3.85
N GLU A 215 -18.19 -13.77 4.76
CA GLU A 215 -16.89 -14.42 4.96
C GLU A 215 -16.47 -15.30 3.78
N ARG A 216 -17.42 -15.77 2.93
CA ARG A 216 -17.10 -16.53 1.71
C ARG A 216 -16.29 -15.73 0.69
N LEU A 217 -16.29 -14.41 0.82
CA LEU A 217 -15.59 -13.45 -0.03
C LEU A 217 -14.43 -12.80 0.73
N PRO A 218 -13.37 -12.42 0.06
CA PRO A 218 -13.17 -12.45 -1.39
C PRO A 218 -12.74 -13.82 -1.90
N LYS A 219 -13.02 -14.11 -3.17
CA LYS A 219 -12.38 -15.21 -3.90
C LYS A 219 -10.99 -14.78 -4.38
N LYS A 220 -10.10 -15.76 -4.54
CA LYS A 220 -8.77 -15.60 -5.13
C LYS A 220 -8.56 -16.63 -6.21
N SER A 221 -7.75 -16.31 -7.20
CA SER A 221 -7.33 -17.27 -8.21
C SER A 221 -6.61 -18.47 -7.58
N PRO A 222 -6.71 -19.66 -8.20
CA PRO A 222 -5.94 -20.82 -7.75
C PRO A 222 -4.44 -20.47 -7.68
N LYS A 223 -3.80 -20.84 -6.58
CA LYS A 223 -2.35 -20.64 -6.46
C LYS A 223 -1.64 -21.49 -7.52
N ARG A 224 -0.69 -20.89 -8.23
CA ARG A 224 0.20 -21.67 -9.08
C ARG A 224 0.96 -22.68 -8.24
N GLU A 225 1.13 -23.87 -8.76
CA GLU A 225 1.98 -24.89 -8.12
C GLU A 225 3.39 -24.32 -7.95
N LYS A 226 3.93 -24.55 -6.76
CA LYS A 226 5.31 -24.14 -6.49
C LYS A 226 6.25 -25.05 -7.26
N ARG A 227 7.13 -24.47 -8.08
CA ARG A 227 8.21 -25.23 -8.68
C ARG A 227 9.15 -25.68 -7.56
N LEU A 228 9.37 -27.01 -7.48
CA LEU A 228 10.39 -27.58 -6.63
C LEU A 228 11.73 -27.47 -7.35
N GLU A 229 12.69 -26.79 -6.74
CA GLU A 229 14.06 -26.71 -7.23
C GLU A 229 14.98 -27.33 -6.19
N GLU A 230 15.70 -28.36 -6.57
CA GLU A 230 16.78 -28.93 -5.77
C GLU A 230 18.08 -28.18 -6.07
N LYS A 231 18.74 -27.70 -5.02
CA LYS A 231 20.01 -26.99 -5.13
C LYS A 231 21.03 -27.59 -4.18
N THR A 232 22.21 -27.86 -4.69
CA THR A 232 23.37 -28.24 -3.89
C THR A 232 24.16 -26.99 -3.54
N VAL A 233 24.38 -26.75 -2.26
CA VAL A 233 25.18 -25.62 -1.78
C VAL A 233 26.50 -26.16 -1.26
N PHE A 234 27.61 -25.66 -1.80
CA PHE A 234 28.95 -25.98 -1.32
C PHE A 234 29.43 -24.86 -0.38
N ILE A 235 29.79 -25.23 0.82
CA ILE A 235 30.46 -24.34 1.78
C ILE A 235 31.94 -24.65 1.71
N LEU A 236 32.72 -23.76 1.14
CA LEU A 236 34.17 -23.92 1.02
C LEU A 236 34.84 -23.26 2.21
N GLU A 237 35.52 -24.09 3.03
CA GLU A 237 36.31 -23.63 4.16
C GLU A 237 37.78 -24.02 3.97
N CYS A 238 38.67 -23.10 4.31
CA CYS A 238 40.10 -23.35 4.38
C CYS A 238 40.69 -22.58 5.56
N GLN A 239 41.29 -23.28 6.51
CA GLN A 239 41.92 -22.70 7.70
C GLN A 239 41.02 -21.75 8.47
N GLY A 240 39.77 -22.11 8.72
CA GLY A 240 38.78 -21.28 9.42
C GLY A 240 38.25 -20.09 8.61
N ARG A 241 38.55 -19.99 7.32
CA ARG A 241 38.06 -18.97 6.41
C ARG A 241 37.09 -19.56 5.43
N TYR A 242 35.99 -18.83 5.17
CA TYR A 242 34.97 -19.24 4.21
C TYR A 242 35.12 -18.46 2.90
N ALA A 243 34.98 -19.15 1.78
CA ALA A 243 34.93 -18.49 0.48
C ALA A 243 33.55 -17.82 0.30
N LEU A 244 33.51 -16.52 0.21
CA LEU A 244 32.31 -15.73 -0.04
C LEU A 244 32.40 -15.04 -1.39
N GLY A 245 31.41 -15.24 -2.25
CA GLY A 245 31.25 -14.51 -3.48
C GLY A 245 30.17 -13.44 -3.34
N ARG A 246 30.42 -12.25 -3.92
CA ARG A 246 29.37 -11.25 -4.05
C ARG A 246 28.36 -11.75 -5.07
N ARG A 247 27.09 -11.80 -4.68
CA ARG A 247 26.02 -12.19 -5.57
C ARG A 247 25.82 -11.17 -6.70
N GLY A 248 25.53 -11.63 -7.90
CA GLY A 248 25.15 -10.77 -9.00
C GLY A 248 23.83 -10.05 -8.76
N ASP A 249 23.65 -8.91 -9.43
CA ASP A 249 22.46 -8.04 -9.24
C ASP A 249 21.14 -8.64 -9.75
N LYS A 250 21.18 -9.77 -10.44
CA LYS A 250 20.01 -10.46 -11.03
C LYS A 250 19.91 -11.89 -10.52
N GLY A 251 18.67 -12.29 -10.20
CA GLY A 251 18.32 -13.66 -9.81
C GLY A 251 17.88 -13.80 -8.35
N LEU A 252 16.99 -14.74 -8.11
CA LEU A 252 16.69 -15.31 -6.79
C LEU A 252 17.71 -16.41 -6.47
N LEU A 253 17.86 -16.79 -5.20
CA LEU A 253 18.71 -17.92 -4.78
C LEU A 253 18.57 -19.13 -5.66
#